data_4efb9c2d89df0a5299654d83b0af7565
#
_entry.id   4efb9c2d89df0a5299654d83b0af7565
#
_cell.length_a   1.000
_cell.length_b   1.000
_cell.length_c   1.000
_cell.angle_alpha   90.00
_cell.angle_beta   90.00
_cell.angle_gamma   90.00
#
_symmetry.space_group_name_H-M   'P 1'
#
loop_
_entity.id
_entity.type
_entity.pdbx_description
1 polymer ?
#
loop_
_entity_poly.entity_id
_entity_poly.type
_entity_poly.pdbx_seq_one_letter_code
_entity_poly.pdbx_strand_id
1 'polypeptide(L)'
;MALVAYNVLSTLKAALRSVHGEEKVAEEVSGYYVADEIQMTHRGMMIAIPEDEWTVFHDLPPVELAEVLVRLARAVALPKFRKHPRGPKKPKPKKQSGARIKHVATAKILEARHTCTK
;
A
#
# COMPACT_ATOMS: atom_id res chain seq x y z
N MET A 1 2.92 13.80 -6.69
CA MET A 1 3.41 12.56 -6.00
C MET A 1 2.58 11.32 -6.32
N ALA A 2 1.24 11.33 -6.27
CA ALA A 2 0.42 10.14 -6.52
C ALA A 2 0.59 9.53 -7.94
N LEU A 3 0.75 10.33 -8.97
CA LEU A 3 0.95 9.88 -10.36
C LEU A 3 2.27 9.10 -10.54
N VAL A 4 3.35 9.53 -9.90
CA VAL A 4 4.66 8.86 -10.00
C VAL A 4 4.58 7.48 -9.34
N ALA A 5 4.01 7.37 -8.16
CA ALA A 5 3.83 6.10 -7.46
C ALA A 5 2.96 5.12 -8.27
N TYR A 6 1.89 5.63 -8.90
CA TYR A 6 1.04 4.84 -9.79
C TYR A 6 1.81 4.32 -11.00
N ASN A 7 2.62 5.14 -11.65
CA ASN A 7 3.43 4.76 -12.80
C ASN A 7 4.46 3.69 -12.46
N VAL A 8 5.16 3.83 -11.33
CA VAL A 8 6.11 2.82 -10.85
C VAL A 8 5.41 1.48 -10.61
N LEU A 9 4.29 1.47 -9.90
CA LEU A 9 3.53 0.26 -9.64
C LEU A 9 3.01 -0.39 -10.93
N SER A 10 2.57 0.42 -11.89
CA SER A 10 2.09 -0.05 -13.20
C SER A 10 3.21 -0.69 -14.01
N THR A 11 4.39 -0.10 -14.02
CA THR A 11 5.59 -0.64 -14.71
C THR A 11 6.01 -1.97 -14.10
N LEU A 12 6.07 -2.07 -12.79
CA LEU A 12 6.40 -3.33 -12.10
C LEU A 12 5.37 -4.42 -12.35
N LYS A 13 4.08 -4.08 -12.34
CA LYS A 13 3.02 -5.04 -12.70
C LYS A 13 3.11 -5.48 -14.16
N ALA A 14 3.48 -4.59 -15.08
CA ALA A 14 3.71 -4.96 -16.48
C ALA A 14 4.86 -5.96 -16.62
N ALA A 15 5.96 -5.76 -15.90
CA ALA A 15 7.07 -6.71 -15.87
C ALA A 15 6.66 -8.07 -15.28
N LEU A 16 5.88 -8.10 -14.21
CA LEU A 16 5.34 -9.34 -13.64
C LEU A 16 4.43 -10.07 -14.62
N ARG A 17 3.54 -9.35 -15.32
CA ARG A 17 2.64 -9.91 -16.33
C ARG A 17 3.39 -10.52 -17.52
N SER A 18 4.45 -9.87 -17.97
CA SER A 18 5.27 -10.37 -19.09
C SER A 18 5.97 -11.70 -18.78
N VAL A 19 6.27 -11.96 -17.50
CA VAL A 19 6.96 -13.19 -17.07
C VAL A 19 6.00 -14.28 -16.62
N HIS A 20 4.96 -13.93 -15.85
CA HIS A 20 4.09 -14.88 -15.16
C HIS A 20 2.71 -15.04 -15.81
N GLY A 21 2.39 -14.24 -16.81
CA GLY A 21 1.09 -14.20 -17.48
C GLY A 21 0.13 -13.17 -16.89
N GLU A 22 -0.67 -12.56 -17.76
CA GLU A 22 -1.54 -11.46 -17.39
C GLU A 22 -2.67 -11.88 -16.44
N GLU A 23 -3.37 -12.97 -16.76
CA GLU A 23 -4.48 -13.48 -15.96
C GLU A 23 -4.03 -13.84 -14.56
N LYS A 24 -2.94 -14.61 -14.45
CA LYS A 24 -2.41 -15.03 -13.16
C LYS A 24 -2.02 -13.85 -12.28
N VAL A 25 -1.36 -12.84 -12.83
CA VAL A 25 -0.98 -11.64 -12.07
C VAL A 25 -2.20 -10.81 -11.70
N ALA A 26 -3.18 -10.70 -12.59
CA ALA A 26 -4.41 -9.95 -12.32
C ALA A 26 -5.25 -10.60 -11.22
N GLU A 27 -5.35 -11.92 -11.20
CA GLU A 27 -6.15 -12.67 -10.23
C GLU A 27 -5.46 -12.85 -8.88
N GLU A 28 -4.19 -13.25 -8.88
CA GLU A 28 -3.50 -13.68 -7.66
C GLU A 28 -2.75 -12.56 -6.96
N VAL A 29 -2.19 -11.57 -7.69
CA VAL A 29 -1.27 -10.58 -7.11
C VAL A 29 -2.01 -9.38 -6.52
N SER A 30 -1.74 -9.10 -5.26
CA SER A 30 -2.20 -7.90 -4.57
C SER A 30 -1.29 -6.72 -4.88
N GLY A 31 -1.83 -5.68 -5.55
CA GLY A 31 -1.10 -4.44 -5.75
C GLY A 31 -0.72 -3.72 -4.47
N TYR A 32 -1.50 -3.91 -3.41
CA TYR A 32 -1.20 -3.36 -2.08
C TYR A 32 0.07 -3.98 -1.50
N TYR A 33 0.19 -5.31 -1.50
CA TYR A 33 1.38 -5.98 -0.95
C TYR A 33 2.63 -5.71 -1.77
N VAL A 34 2.51 -5.58 -3.10
CA VAL A 34 3.65 -5.17 -3.93
C VAL A 34 4.10 -3.74 -3.59
N ALA A 35 3.17 -2.81 -3.41
CA ALA A 35 3.49 -1.44 -3.04
C ALA A 35 4.11 -1.34 -1.64
N ASP A 36 3.61 -2.12 -0.68
CA ASP A 36 4.12 -2.18 0.69
C ASP A 36 5.55 -2.72 0.72
N GLU A 37 5.83 -3.81 0.02
CA GLU A 37 7.19 -4.38 -0.11
C GLU A 37 8.16 -3.38 -0.74
N ILE A 38 7.76 -2.69 -1.80
CA ILE A 38 8.59 -1.66 -2.44
C ILE A 38 8.91 -0.54 -1.45
N GLN A 39 7.91 -0.08 -0.68
CA GLN A 39 8.11 0.99 0.29
C GLN A 39 9.07 0.58 1.40
N MET A 40 8.95 -0.63 1.92
CA MET A 40 9.82 -1.15 2.97
C MET A 40 11.24 -1.36 2.46
N THR A 41 11.39 -1.97 1.28
CA THR A 41 12.69 -2.21 0.64
C THR A 41 13.38 -0.90 0.30
N HIS A 42 12.68 0.06 -0.28
CA HIS A 42 13.22 1.38 -0.63
C HIS A 42 13.79 2.09 0.60
N ARG A 43 13.11 2.07 1.73
CA ARG A 43 13.62 2.66 2.98
C ARG A 43 14.94 2.02 3.42
N GLY A 44 15.03 0.69 3.37
CA GLY A 44 16.25 -0.03 3.70
C GLY A 44 17.40 0.30 2.74
N MET A 45 17.10 0.36 1.46
CA MET A 45 18.10 0.67 0.42
C MET A 45 18.63 2.10 0.53
N MET A 46 17.77 3.07 0.83
CA MET A 46 18.18 4.48 1.04
C MET A 46 19.10 4.65 2.25
N ILE A 47 19.06 3.74 3.23
CA ILE A 47 19.97 3.75 4.37
C ILE A 47 21.28 3.04 4.03
N ALA A 48 21.21 1.93 3.30
CA ALA A 48 22.34 1.03 3.06
C ALA A 48 23.22 1.44 1.87
N ILE A 49 22.66 2.15 0.88
CA ILE A 49 23.34 2.47 -0.38
C ILE A 49 23.50 3.99 -0.47
N PRO A 50 24.74 4.53 -0.55
CA PRO A 50 25.01 5.94 -0.75
C PRO A 50 24.34 6.48 -2.02
N GLU A 51 23.98 7.76 -2.01
CA GLU A 51 23.24 8.40 -3.11
C GLU A 51 24.00 8.37 -4.44
N ASP A 52 25.31 8.48 -4.40
CA ASP A 52 26.19 8.42 -5.56
C ASP A 52 26.23 7.05 -6.25
N GLU A 53 25.96 5.97 -5.52
CA GLU A 53 25.87 4.62 -6.09
C GLU A 53 24.55 4.38 -6.87
N TRP A 54 23.53 5.22 -6.69
CA TRP A 54 22.28 5.13 -7.43
C TRP A 54 22.38 5.67 -8.86
N THR A 55 23.41 6.42 -9.19
CA THR A 55 23.59 7.06 -10.51
C THR A 55 23.60 6.04 -11.65
N VAL A 56 24.08 4.83 -11.41
CA VAL A 56 24.09 3.74 -12.40
C VAL A 56 22.71 3.45 -12.99
N PHE A 57 21.62 3.71 -12.25
CA PHE A 57 20.25 3.45 -12.69
C PHE A 57 19.62 4.66 -13.39
N HIS A 58 20.20 5.86 -13.26
CA HIS A 58 19.65 7.08 -13.83
C HIS A 58 19.83 7.15 -15.35
N ASP A 59 20.91 6.60 -15.86
CA ASP A 59 21.31 6.70 -17.26
C ASP A 59 21.05 5.42 -18.08
N LEU A 60 20.32 4.45 -17.52
CA LEU A 60 19.98 3.22 -18.24
C LEU A 60 19.02 3.51 -19.40
N PRO A 61 19.37 3.10 -20.63
CA PRO A 61 18.42 3.13 -21.74
C PRO A 61 17.15 2.36 -21.42
N PRO A 62 15.97 2.76 -21.94
CA PRO A 62 14.70 2.11 -21.65
C PRO A 62 14.69 0.58 -21.89
N VAL A 63 15.43 0.11 -22.91
CA VAL A 63 15.55 -1.31 -23.24
C VAL A 63 16.28 -2.06 -22.13
N GLU A 64 17.40 -1.54 -21.68
CA GLU A 64 18.20 -2.15 -20.61
C GLU A 64 17.44 -2.14 -19.28
N LEU A 65 16.72 -1.06 -18.97
CA LEU A 65 15.85 -1.00 -17.80
C LEU A 65 14.74 -2.07 -17.87
N ALA A 66 14.13 -2.27 -19.04
CA ALA A 66 13.12 -3.31 -19.23
C ALA A 66 13.69 -4.71 -19.00
N GLU A 67 14.89 -4.99 -19.47
CA GLU A 67 15.59 -6.27 -19.22
C GLU A 67 15.88 -6.50 -17.75
N VAL A 68 16.32 -5.47 -17.02
CA VAL A 68 16.53 -5.53 -15.58
C VAL A 68 15.21 -5.84 -14.87
N LEU A 69 14.13 -5.15 -15.22
CA LEU A 69 12.80 -5.39 -14.62
C LEU A 69 12.29 -6.80 -14.88
N VAL A 70 12.45 -7.33 -16.10
CA VAL A 70 12.06 -8.70 -16.45
C VAL A 70 12.88 -9.72 -15.66
N ARG A 71 14.17 -9.49 -15.52
CA ARG A 71 15.05 -10.35 -14.72
C ARG A 71 14.65 -10.38 -13.24
N LEU A 72 14.36 -9.22 -12.68
CA LEU A 72 13.84 -9.11 -11.30
C LEU A 72 12.48 -9.78 -11.17
N ALA A 73 11.58 -9.58 -12.12
CA ALA A 73 10.25 -10.19 -12.11
C ALA A 73 10.29 -11.74 -12.12
N ARG A 74 11.28 -12.33 -12.79
CA ARG A 74 11.50 -13.79 -12.77
C ARG A 74 11.90 -14.31 -11.38
N ALA A 75 12.62 -13.51 -10.61
CA ALA A 75 13.05 -13.88 -9.27
C ALA A 75 11.93 -13.69 -8.19
N VAL A 76 10.84 -13.01 -8.55
CA VAL A 76 9.74 -12.74 -7.62
C VAL A 76 8.94 -14.00 -7.31
N ALA A 77 8.81 -14.33 -6.05
CA ALA A 77 7.94 -15.40 -5.56
C ALA A 77 6.49 -14.89 -5.45
N LEU A 78 5.67 -15.07 -6.48
CA LEU A 78 4.27 -14.61 -6.53
C LEU A 78 3.42 -14.97 -5.30
N PRO A 79 3.57 -16.18 -4.69
CA PRO A 79 2.78 -16.53 -3.51
C PRO A 79 2.90 -15.57 -2.34
N LYS A 80 4.03 -14.86 -2.21
CA LYS A 80 4.22 -13.83 -1.16
C LYS A 80 3.30 -12.62 -1.34
N PHE A 81 2.89 -12.35 -2.56
CA PHE A 81 2.05 -11.20 -2.91
C PHE A 81 0.60 -11.59 -3.21
N ARG A 82 0.19 -12.79 -2.79
CA ARG A 82 -1.14 -13.32 -3.09
C ARG A 82 -2.23 -12.52 -2.39
N LYS A 83 -3.31 -12.24 -3.12
CA LYS A 83 -4.52 -11.66 -2.56
C LYS A 83 -5.09 -12.58 -1.48
N HIS A 84 -5.39 -12.03 -0.32
CA HIS A 84 -6.18 -12.77 0.66
C HIS A 84 -7.65 -12.78 0.23
N PRO A 85 -8.31 -13.95 0.16
CA PRO A 85 -9.74 -14.00 -0.07
C PRO A 85 -10.44 -13.21 1.05
N ARG A 86 -11.27 -12.25 0.66
CA ARG A 86 -12.12 -11.57 1.65
C ARG A 86 -13.06 -12.59 2.26
N GLY A 87 -12.95 -12.79 3.54
CA GLY A 87 -13.95 -13.54 4.29
C GLY A 87 -15.34 -12.90 4.13
N PRO A 88 -16.42 -13.68 4.38
CA PRO A 88 -17.76 -13.15 4.32
C PRO A 88 -17.87 -11.90 5.20
N LYS A 89 -18.51 -10.84 4.68
CA LYS A 89 -18.74 -9.62 5.46
C LYS A 89 -19.42 -9.99 6.77
N LYS A 90 -18.75 -9.72 7.88
CA LYS A 90 -19.41 -9.86 9.19
C LYS A 90 -20.69 -9.03 9.16
N PRO A 91 -21.84 -9.60 9.61
CA PRO A 91 -23.08 -8.82 9.68
C PRO A 91 -22.80 -7.56 10.49
N LYS A 92 -23.24 -6.42 9.98
CA LYS A 92 -23.10 -5.15 10.70
C LYS A 92 -23.75 -5.35 12.07
N PRO A 93 -23.07 -5.00 13.18
CA PRO A 93 -23.71 -5.07 14.50
C PRO A 93 -25.01 -4.27 14.42
N LYS A 94 -26.12 -4.93 14.78
CA LYS A 94 -27.43 -4.23 14.86
C LYS A 94 -27.20 -3.01 15.75
N LYS A 95 -27.36 -1.83 15.21
CA LYS A 95 -27.37 -0.61 16.01
C LYS A 95 -28.45 -0.82 17.06
N GLN A 96 -28.07 -0.99 18.31
CA GLN A 96 -29.01 -0.99 19.39
C GLN A 96 -29.66 0.39 19.40
N SER A 97 -30.90 0.46 18.93
CA SER A 97 -31.67 1.70 18.78
C SER A 97 -32.11 2.31 20.11
N GLY A 98 -31.52 1.89 21.23
CA GLY A 98 -31.82 2.39 22.57
C GLY A 98 -30.69 3.12 23.28
N ALA A 99 -29.46 2.91 22.89
CA ALA A 99 -28.34 3.66 23.46
C ALA A 99 -28.00 4.88 22.58
N ARG A 100 -28.85 5.91 22.60
CA ARG A 100 -28.40 7.25 22.27
C ARG A 100 -27.35 7.63 23.32
N ILE A 101 -26.08 7.33 23.01
CA ILE A 101 -24.97 8.04 23.63
C ILE A 101 -25.21 9.50 23.20
N LYS A 102 -25.86 10.28 24.05
CA LYS A 102 -25.97 11.72 23.84
C LYS A 102 -24.54 12.23 23.83
N HIS A 103 -24.02 12.57 22.64
CA HIS A 103 -22.81 13.37 22.57
C HIS A 103 -23.08 14.65 23.33
N VAL A 104 -22.63 14.71 24.56
CA VAL A 104 -22.69 15.95 25.33
C VAL A 104 -21.61 16.83 24.75
N ALA A 105 -22.03 17.91 24.09
CA ALA A 105 -21.08 18.88 23.54
C ALA A 105 -20.15 19.36 24.66
N THR A 106 -18.86 19.49 24.36
CA THR A 106 -17.83 19.94 25.32
C THR A 106 -18.24 21.24 26.02
N ALA A 107 -18.94 22.12 25.30
CA ALA A 107 -19.53 23.36 25.88
C ALA A 107 -20.44 23.08 27.07
N LYS A 108 -21.34 22.08 26.99
CA LYS A 108 -22.22 21.71 28.08
C LYS A 108 -21.48 21.16 29.31
N ILE A 109 -20.36 20.48 29.08
CA ILE A 109 -19.52 19.97 30.19
C ILE A 109 -18.82 21.13 30.89
N LEU A 110 -18.40 22.15 30.16
CA LEU A 110 -17.77 23.34 30.71
C LEU A 110 -18.79 24.22 31.48
N GLU A 111 -19.99 24.42 30.93
CA GLU A 111 -21.07 25.14 31.62
C GLU A 111 -21.47 24.46 32.94
N ALA A 112 -21.58 23.14 32.96
CA ALA A 112 -21.88 22.38 34.18
C ALA A 112 -20.79 22.54 35.25
N ARG A 113 -19.52 22.68 34.85
CA ARG A 113 -18.41 22.95 35.77
C ARG A 113 -18.46 24.34 36.37
N HIS A 114 -18.85 25.35 35.59
CA HIS A 114 -18.98 26.73 36.07
C HIS A 114 -20.16 26.95 37.05
N THR A 115 -21.21 26.12 36.93
CA THR A 115 -22.37 26.21 37.85
C THR A 115 -22.12 25.47 39.16
N CYS A 116 -21.15 24.56 39.25
CA CYS A 116 -20.81 23.86 40.50
C CYS A 116 -19.79 24.59 41.39
N THR A 117 -19.31 25.77 40.99
CA THR A 117 -18.26 26.52 41.73
C THR A 117 -18.81 27.79 42.42
N LYS A 118 -20.13 27.88 42.62
CA LYS A 118 -20.76 28.95 43.44
C LYS A 118 -21.30 28.39 44.73
#